data_6d5bc0f61ffcb17c17f4688b94620014
#
_entry.id   6d5bc0f61ffcb17c17f4688b94620014
#
_cell.length_a   1.000
_cell.length_b   1.000
_cell.length_c   1.000
_cell.angle_alpha   90.00
_cell.angle_beta   90.00
_cell.angle_gamma   90.00
#
_symmetry.space_group_name_H-M   'P 1'
#
loop_
_entity.id
_entity.type
_entity.pdbx_description
1 polymer ?
#
loop_
_entity_poly.entity_id
_entity_poly.type
_entity_poly.pdbx_seq_one_letter_code
_entity_poly.pdbx_strand_id
1 'polypeptide(L)'
;LCELLECEPYLSGNVGSGSVEELAKWVEYITAEGGTLAELRAKNGRKEPWSLKYLGVGNESWGCGGNMRPEYYSDLYRRYATYCRNYDGSVLYKVASGASDYDYNWTKVLMNNIDLDQMDGISLHYYTVKGWDGSKGSATDFDTEWWYNMISKAVEVEEVIENHKAIMDAYDPKK
;
A
#
# COMPACT_ATOMS: atom_id res chain seq x y z
N LEU A 1 -11.26 5.82 -14.33
CA LEU A 1 -10.02 5.62 -15.10
C LEU A 1 -9.67 4.12 -15.20
N CYS A 2 -9.61 3.36 -14.08
CA CYS A 2 -9.27 1.93 -14.10
C CYS A 2 -10.21 1.11 -14.96
N GLU A 3 -11.53 1.35 -14.89
CA GLU A 3 -12.51 0.71 -15.77
C GLU A 3 -12.25 1.00 -17.26
N LEU A 4 -11.83 2.23 -17.61
CA LEU A 4 -11.49 2.60 -18.97
C LEU A 4 -10.21 1.91 -19.48
N LEU A 5 -9.27 1.66 -18.57
CA LEU A 5 -7.99 1.00 -18.85
C LEU A 5 -8.03 -0.51 -18.65
N GLU A 6 -9.18 -1.05 -18.24
CA GLU A 6 -9.39 -2.46 -17.93
C GLU A 6 -8.34 -3.01 -16.93
N CYS A 7 -8.01 -2.21 -15.90
CA CYS A 7 -7.06 -2.59 -14.86
C CYS A 7 -7.69 -2.54 -13.47
N GLU A 8 -7.14 -3.35 -12.55
CA GLU A 8 -7.57 -3.36 -11.15
C GLU A 8 -7.14 -2.08 -10.44
N PRO A 9 -8.04 -1.45 -9.65
CA PRO A 9 -7.67 -0.31 -8.82
C PRO A 9 -6.90 -0.77 -7.56
N TYR A 10 -5.87 -0.02 -7.21
CA TYR A 10 -5.22 -0.06 -5.91
C TYR A 10 -5.39 1.31 -5.25
N LEU A 11 -6.12 1.37 -4.15
CA LEU A 11 -6.40 2.62 -3.43
C LEU A 11 -5.71 2.63 -2.08
N SER A 12 -4.93 3.68 -1.80
CA SER A 12 -4.27 3.86 -0.52
C SER A 12 -5.09 4.76 0.40
N GLY A 13 -5.46 4.23 1.56
CA GLY A 13 -6.17 4.97 2.59
C GLY A 13 -5.24 5.91 3.36
N ASN A 14 -5.76 7.06 3.77
CA ASN A 14 -5.03 7.99 4.62
C ASN A 14 -5.11 7.56 6.09
N VAL A 15 -4.06 6.92 6.59
CA VAL A 15 -3.96 6.53 8.01
C VAL A 15 -3.14 7.53 8.84
N GLY A 16 -2.48 8.49 8.20
CA GLY A 16 -1.64 9.48 8.87
C GLY A 16 -2.46 10.58 9.55
N SER A 17 -3.37 11.19 8.80
CA SER A 17 -4.22 12.30 9.28
C SER A 17 -5.72 12.01 9.19
N GLY A 18 -6.12 10.94 8.49
CA GLY A 18 -7.51 10.50 8.41
C GLY A 18 -7.96 9.70 9.63
N SER A 19 -9.24 9.44 9.71
CA SER A 19 -9.85 8.59 10.74
C SER A 19 -10.22 7.21 10.19
N VAL A 20 -10.32 6.23 11.09
CA VAL A 20 -10.82 4.89 10.77
C VAL A 20 -12.21 4.95 10.13
N GLU A 21 -13.07 5.85 10.65
CA GLU A 21 -14.43 6.04 10.15
C GLU A 21 -14.44 6.53 8.71
N GLU A 22 -13.58 7.49 8.36
CA GLU A 22 -13.49 8.01 6.99
C GLU A 22 -13.08 6.94 6.00
N LEU A 23 -12.05 6.13 6.31
CA LEU A 23 -11.64 5.06 5.42
C LEU A 23 -12.72 3.96 5.30
N ALA A 24 -13.32 3.56 6.42
CA ALA A 24 -14.39 2.57 6.41
C ALA A 24 -15.59 3.03 5.57
N LYS A 25 -16.02 4.29 5.72
CA LYS A 25 -17.08 4.89 4.91
C LYS A 25 -16.69 5.03 3.43
N TRP A 26 -15.44 5.30 3.14
CA TRP A 26 -14.98 5.36 1.75
C TRP A 26 -15.05 3.99 1.07
N VAL A 27 -14.62 2.93 1.76
CA VAL A 27 -14.76 1.55 1.27
C VAL A 27 -16.23 1.18 1.06
N GLU A 28 -17.10 1.50 2.03
CA GLU A 28 -18.55 1.28 1.90
C GLU A 28 -19.15 2.05 0.70
N TYR A 29 -18.82 3.32 0.55
CA TYR A 29 -19.26 4.14 -0.58
C TYR A 29 -18.86 3.54 -1.94
N ILE A 30 -17.66 2.95 -2.03
CA ILE A 30 -17.17 2.37 -3.27
C ILE A 30 -17.83 1.03 -3.56
N THR A 31 -18.00 0.17 -2.57
CA THR A 31 -18.25 -1.27 -2.78
C THR A 31 -19.65 -1.75 -2.38
N ALA A 32 -20.38 -1.04 -1.51
CA ALA A 32 -21.69 -1.49 -1.06
C ALA A 32 -22.78 -1.33 -2.15
N GLU A 33 -23.66 -2.33 -2.27
CA GLU A 33 -24.80 -2.29 -3.20
C GLU A 33 -25.97 -1.47 -2.64
N GLY A 34 -26.11 -1.39 -1.32
CA GLY A 34 -27.20 -0.72 -0.63
C GLY A 34 -26.74 0.10 0.59
N GLY A 35 -27.69 0.82 1.19
CA GLY A 35 -27.44 1.68 2.34
C GLY A 35 -27.17 3.13 1.98
N THR A 36 -27.01 3.95 3.02
CA THR A 36 -26.94 5.42 2.88
C THR A 36 -25.79 5.89 1.98
N LEU A 37 -24.63 5.23 2.03
CA LEU A 37 -23.48 5.61 1.20
C LEU A 37 -23.64 5.15 -0.26
N ALA A 38 -24.29 4.01 -0.52
CA ALA A 38 -24.67 3.60 -1.87
C ALA A 38 -25.69 4.57 -2.48
N GLU A 39 -26.67 5.06 -1.69
CA GLU A 39 -27.62 6.09 -2.12
C GLU A 39 -26.91 7.42 -2.43
N LEU A 40 -25.92 7.80 -1.62
CA LEU A 40 -25.09 8.98 -1.87
C LEU A 40 -24.29 8.83 -3.16
N ARG A 41 -23.68 7.65 -3.40
CA ARG A 41 -22.99 7.35 -4.65
C ARG A 41 -23.93 7.49 -5.86
N ALA A 42 -25.16 6.97 -5.75
CA ALA A 42 -26.17 7.10 -6.80
C ALA A 42 -26.55 8.56 -7.07
N LYS A 43 -26.71 9.37 -6.03
CA LYS A 43 -26.94 10.83 -6.16
C LYS A 43 -25.76 11.55 -6.82
N ASN A 44 -24.55 11.06 -6.60
CA ASN A 44 -23.32 11.58 -7.24
C ASN A 44 -23.14 11.07 -8.68
N GLY A 45 -24.12 10.35 -9.23
CA GLY A 45 -24.16 9.96 -10.65
C GLY A 45 -23.77 8.51 -10.95
N ARG A 46 -23.50 7.68 -9.93
CA ARG A 46 -23.22 6.27 -10.16
C ARG A 46 -24.01 5.37 -9.20
N LYS A 47 -24.94 4.60 -9.75
CA LYS A 47 -25.73 3.65 -8.98
C LYS A 47 -24.93 2.40 -8.59
N GLU A 48 -24.25 1.79 -9.57
CA GLU A 48 -23.54 0.54 -9.38
C GLU A 48 -22.25 0.73 -8.58
N PRO A 49 -21.87 -0.22 -7.69
CA PRO A 49 -20.60 -0.18 -7.00
C PRO A 49 -19.41 -0.32 -7.97
N TRP A 50 -18.24 0.09 -7.52
CA TRP A 50 -17.00 -0.27 -8.19
C TRP A 50 -16.45 -1.57 -7.61
N SER A 51 -15.79 -2.34 -8.46
CA SER A 51 -14.91 -3.41 -7.98
C SER A 51 -13.67 -2.78 -7.36
N LEU A 52 -13.46 -3.00 -6.07
CA LEU A 52 -12.22 -2.65 -5.36
C LEU A 52 -11.68 -3.93 -4.75
N LYS A 53 -10.59 -4.43 -5.34
CA LYS A 53 -9.93 -5.65 -4.88
C LYS A 53 -8.80 -5.34 -3.91
N TYR A 54 -7.98 -4.33 -4.19
CA TYR A 54 -6.80 -4.02 -3.41
C TYR A 54 -6.95 -2.70 -2.66
N LEU A 55 -6.83 -2.76 -1.33
CA LEU A 55 -6.86 -1.61 -0.44
C LEU A 55 -5.52 -1.48 0.29
N GLY A 56 -4.78 -0.44 -0.01
CA GLY A 56 -3.61 -0.03 0.77
C GLY A 56 -4.05 0.65 2.06
N VAL A 57 -3.69 0.08 3.21
CA VAL A 57 -3.93 0.67 4.52
C VAL A 57 -2.74 1.55 4.89
N GLY A 58 -2.74 2.76 4.37
CA GLY A 58 -1.63 3.70 4.45
C GLY A 58 -0.72 3.68 3.22
N ASN A 59 0.19 4.62 3.20
CA ASN A 59 1.26 4.76 2.21
C ASN A 59 2.43 5.49 2.85
N GLU A 60 3.65 4.96 2.72
CA GLU A 60 4.87 5.54 3.30
C GLU A 60 4.72 5.99 4.76
N SER A 61 4.09 5.15 5.57
CA SER A 61 3.72 5.50 6.95
C SER A 61 4.93 5.78 7.84
N TRP A 62 6.10 5.28 7.48
CA TRP A 62 7.40 5.60 8.08
C TRP A 62 7.89 7.03 7.77
N GLY A 63 7.37 7.66 6.71
CA GLY A 63 7.79 8.97 6.21
C GLY A 63 6.61 9.93 6.09
N CYS A 64 6.34 10.40 4.88
CA CYS A 64 5.29 11.41 4.60
C CYS A 64 3.88 10.94 4.96
N GLY A 65 3.65 9.64 5.05
CA GLY A 65 2.37 9.04 5.46
C GLY A 65 2.13 9.02 6.96
N GLY A 66 2.95 9.70 7.79
CA GLY A 66 2.69 9.83 9.22
C GLY A 66 3.91 9.80 10.14
N ASN A 67 5.11 9.60 9.60
CA ASN A 67 6.37 9.52 10.37
C ASN A 67 6.28 8.58 11.59
N MET A 68 5.75 7.38 11.35
CA MET A 68 5.43 6.39 12.36
C MET A 68 6.59 5.42 12.60
N ARG A 69 6.66 4.89 13.81
CA ARG A 69 7.42 3.67 14.10
C ARG A 69 6.62 2.45 13.63
N PRO A 70 7.25 1.34 13.24
CA PRO A 70 6.56 0.16 12.71
C PRO A 70 5.57 -0.46 13.73
N GLU A 71 5.87 -0.42 15.03
CA GLU A 71 4.96 -0.91 16.08
C GLU A 71 3.66 -0.10 16.13
N TYR A 72 3.78 1.24 16.11
CA TYR A 72 2.62 2.13 16.11
C TYR A 72 1.79 1.99 14.83
N TYR A 73 2.47 1.87 13.68
CA TYR A 73 1.77 1.61 12.43
C TYR A 73 1.05 0.25 12.46
N SER A 74 1.66 -0.78 13.01
CA SER A 74 1.02 -2.11 13.16
C SER A 74 -0.28 -2.03 13.97
N ASP A 75 -0.28 -1.28 15.07
CA ASP A 75 -1.49 -1.07 15.89
C ASP A 75 -2.57 -0.28 15.14
N LEU A 76 -2.17 0.76 14.39
CA LEU A 76 -3.09 1.50 13.52
C LEU A 76 -3.63 0.61 12.41
N TYR A 77 -2.78 -0.12 11.71
CA TYR A 77 -3.19 -1.05 10.65
C TYR A 77 -4.30 -1.98 11.13
N ARG A 78 -4.11 -2.65 12.27
CA ARG A 78 -5.09 -3.56 12.87
C ARG A 78 -6.44 -2.89 13.07
N ARG A 79 -6.46 -1.66 13.58
CA ARG A 79 -7.70 -0.89 13.75
C ARG A 79 -8.38 -0.59 12.40
N TYR A 80 -7.64 -0.05 11.44
CA TYR A 80 -8.19 0.27 10.12
C TYR A 80 -8.66 -0.99 9.39
N ALA A 81 -7.86 -2.06 9.38
CA ALA A 81 -8.20 -3.32 8.73
C ALA A 81 -9.48 -3.96 9.31
N THR A 82 -9.70 -3.83 10.63
CA THR A 82 -10.91 -4.34 11.30
C THR A 82 -12.18 -3.67 10.80
N TYR A 83 -12.15 -2.37 10.53
CA TYR A 83 -13.35 -1.62 10.13
C TYR A 83 -13.55 -1.52 8.62
N CYS A 84 -12.50 -1.74 7.82
CA CYS A 84 -12.61 -1.87 6.37
C CYS A 84 -13.13 -3.27 6.02
N ARG A 85 -14.46 -3.40 5.92
CA ARG A 85 -15.15 -4.68 5.74
C ARG A 85 -15.42 -4.98 4.28
N ASN A 86 -15.66 -6.25 3.97
CA ASN A 86 -16.21 -6.67 2.70
C ASN A 86 -17.72 -6.35 2.65
N TYR A 87 -18.20 -5.85 1.53
CA TYR A 87 -19.61 -5.56 1.29
C TYR A 87 -20.10 -6.36 0.08
N ASP A 88 -21.30 -6.92 0.21
CA ASP A 88 -22.09 -7.52 -0.89
C ASP A 88 -21.30 -8.47 -1.80
N GLY A 89 -20.48 -9.34 -1.20
CA GLY A 89 -19.67 -10.33 -1.92
C GLY A 89 -18.32 -9.80 -2.48
N SER A 90 -18.04 -8.51 -2.29
CA SER A 90 -16.70 -7.99 -2.57
C SER A 90 -15.68 -8.56 -1.59
N VAL A 91 -14.46 -8.83 -2.05
CA VAL A 91 -13.35 -9.29 -1.21
C VAL A 91 -12.20 -8.29 -1.32
N LEU A 92 -11.93 -7.63 -0.20
CA LEU A 92 -10.81 -6.71 -0.09
C LEU A 92 -9.54 -7.45 0.31
N TYR A 93 -8.52 -7.33 -0.51
CA TYR A 93 -7.14 -7.67 -0.16
C TYR A 93 -6.48 -6.45 0.48
N LYS A 94 -6.19 -6.55 1.78
CA LYS A 94 -5.64 -5.44 2.57
C LYS A 94 -4.13 -5.50 2.57
N VAL A 95 -3.53 -4.47 2.00
CA VAL A 95 -2.09 -4.36 1.83
C VAL A 95 -1.55 -3.36 2.85
N ALA A 96 -0.63 -3.81 3.69
CA ALA A 96 0.04 -2.92 4.64
C ALA A 96 1.05 -2.01 3.96
N SER A 97 1.19 -0.77 4.45
CA SER A 97 2.26 0.13 4.05
C SER A 97 3.60 -0.46 4.51
N GLY A 98 4.36 -0.94 3.55
CA GLY A 98 5.61 -1.64 3.79
C GLY A 98 6.82 -0.72 3.84
N ALA A 99 7.98 -1.32 3.84
CA ALA A 99 9.26 -0.68 4.09
C ALA A 99 9.71 0.28 2.98
N SER A 100 10.63 1.17 3.33
CA SER A 100 11.49 1.86 2.39
C SER A 100 12.76 1.06 2.18
N ASP A 101 13.05 0.72 0.94
CA ASP A 101 14.31 0.12 0.51
C ASP A 101 14.73 -1.07 1.41
N TYR A 102 15.82 -0.93 2.12
CA TYR A 102 16.47 -1.96 2.95
C TYR A 102 16.01 -1.97 4.42
N ASP A 103 14.90 -1.30 4.77
CA ASP A 103 14.39 -1.34 6.15
C ASP A 103 13.69 -2.67 6.44
N TYR A 104 14.47 -3.72 6.55
CA TYR A 104 14.01 -5.07 6.88
C TYR A 104 13.37 -5.16 8.27
N ASN A 105 13.73 -4.25 9.19
CA ASN A 105 13.12 -4.19 10.51
C ASN A 105 11.64 -3.82 10.43
N TRP A 106 11.28 -2.90 9.52
CA TRP A 106 9.88 -2.53 9.31
C TRP A 106 9.05 -3.77 8.96
N THR A 107 9.45 -4.52 7.94
CA THR A 107 8.74 -5.75 7.52
C THR A 107 8.68 -6.79 8.64
N LYS A 108 9.79 -7.02 9.36
CA LYS A 108 9.84 -7.96 10.47
C LYS A 108 8.85 -7.59 11.58
N VAL A 109 8.76 -6.31 11.94
CA VAL A 109 7.84 -5.83 12.98
C VAL A 109 6.38 -5.99 12.53
N LEU A 110 6.07 -5.67 11.28
CA LEU A 110 4.71 -5.88 10.75
C LEU A 110 4.30 -7.35 10.82
N MET A 111 5.16 -8.24 10.32
CA MET A 111 4.91 -9.69 10.32
C MET A 111 4.76 -10.27 11.74
N ASN A 112 5.39 -9.66 12.73
CA ASN A 112 5.29 -10.10 14.13
C ASN A 112 4.06 -9.55 14.85
N ASN A 113 3.56 -8.37 14.47
CA ASN A 113 2.56 -7.63 15.24
C ASN A 113 1.16 -7.61 14.58
N ILE A 114 1.06 -7.96 13.31
CA ILE A 114 -0.21 -8.00 12.58
C ILE A 114 -0.60 -9.46 12.37
N ASP A 115 -1.84 -9.81 12.72
CA ASP A 115 -2.37 -11.14 12.46
C ASP A 115 -2.40 -11.41 10.94
N LEU A 116 -1.86 -12.55 10.53
CA LEU A 116 -1.67 -12.88 9.11
C LEU A 116 -3.00 -13.08 8.34
N ASP A 117 -4.10 -13.32 9.04
CA ASP A 117 -5.44 -13.36 8.45
C ASP A 117 -6.07 -11.97 8.23
N GLN A 118 -5.45 -10.91 8.77
CA GLN A 118 -5.86 -9.52 8.58
C GLN A 118 -5.05 -8.80 7.50
N MET A 119 -3.97 -9.40 7.01
CA MET A 119 -3.06 -8.80 6.05
C MET A 119 -2.79 -9.73 4.87
N ASP A 120 -3.14 -9.26 3.68
CA ASP A 120 -3.00 -10.04 2.44
C ASP A 120 -1.70 -9.74 1.70
N GLY A 121 -1.05 -8.65 2.05
CA GLY A 121 0.22 -8.26 1.44
C GLY A 121 0.88 -7.07 2.12
N ILE A 122 2.13 -6.84 1.74
CA ILE A 122 2.93 -5.68 2.18
C ILE A 122 3.45 -4.99 0.92
N SER A 123 3.25 -3.67 0.79
CA SER A 123 3.87 -2.89 -0.28
C SER A 123 5.35 -2.65 0.04
N LEU A 124 6.16 -2.58 -0.99
CA LEU A 124 7.57 -2.22 -0.86
C LEU A 124 7.83 -1.00 -1.72
N HIS A 125 8.56 -0.03 -1.17
CA HIS A 125 8.98 1.15 -1.87
C HIS A 125 10.49 1.10 -2.10
N TYR A 126 10.89 1.28 -3.36
CA TYR A 126 12.29 1.35 -3.76
C TYR A 126 12.45 2.42 -4.82
N TYR A 127 13.43 3.31 -4.64
CA TYR A 127 13.73 4.37 -5.59
C TYR A 127 15.07 4.13 -6.27
N THR A 128 15.02 4.04 -7.59
CA THR A 128 16.20 4.01 -8.43
C THR A 128 16.73 5.43 -8.62
N VAL A 129 17.50 5.92 -7.64
CA VAL A 129 18.14 7.25 -7.67
C VAL A 129 19.59 7.15 -7.24
N LYS A 130 20.44 8.06 -7.74
CA LYS A 130 21.85 8.11 -7.35
C LYS A 130 22.04 8.42 -5.86
N GLY A 131 21.18 9.27 -5.31
CA GLY A 131 21.17 9.68 -3.92
C GLY A 131 20.02 10.63 -3.63
N TRP A 132 19.82 10.94 -2.35
CA TRP A 132 18.76 11.85 -1.87
C TRP A 132 19.31 13.25 -1.54
N ASP A 133 20.62 13.42 -1.58
CA ASP A 133 21.39 14.61 -1.25
C ASP A 133 21.67 15.49 -2.47
N GLY A 134 20.74 16.17 -3.00
CA GLY A 134 20.92 17.06 -4.14
C GLY A 134 20.18 16.65 -5.40
N SER A 135 20.77 16.88 -6.58
CA SER A 135 20.11 16.63 -7.85
C SER A 135 19.92 15.14 -8.13
N LYS A 136 18.72 14.77 -8.55
CA LYS A 136 18.42 13.41 -9.06
C LYS A 136 18.96 13.17 -10.48
N GLY A 137 19.62 14.17 -11.07
CA GLY A 137 20.10 14.14 -12.43
C GLY A 137 19.07 14.63 -13.46
N SER A 138 19.54 14.88 -14.69
CA SER A 138 18.67 15.24 -15.81
C SER A 138 17.98 13.99 -16.37
N ALA A 139 16.73 14.13 -16.75
CA ALA A 139 15.99 13.06 -17.42
C ALA A 139 16.41 12.88 -18.90
N THR A 140 17.04 13.87 -19.49
CA THR A 140 17.34 13.89 -20.93
C THR A 140 18.81 14.21 -21.26
N ASP A 141 19.53 14.78 -20.32
CA ASP A 141 20.95 15.16 -20.48
C ASP A 141 21.78 14.42 -19.43
N PHE A 142 22.21 13.22 -19.79
CA PHE A 142 22.99 12.32 -18.94
C PHE A 142 24.06 11.60 -19.77
N ASP A 143 25.18 11.30 -19.17
CA ASP A 143 26.27 10.54 -19.77
C ASP A 143 26.12 9.02 -19.58
N THR A 144 27.06 8.29 -20.16
CA THR A 144 27.09 6.82 -20.09
C THR A 144 27.30 6.32 -18.66
N GLU A 145 28.11 7.02 -17.86
CA GLU A 145 28.35 6.65 -16.47
C GLU A 145 27.07 6.78 -15.65
N TRP A 146 26.33 7.88 -15.82
CA TRP A 146 25.04 8.07 -15.18
C TRP A 146 24.06 6.97 -15.55
N TRP A 147 23.96 6.62 -16.82
CA TRP A 147 23.10 5.55 -17.32
C TRP A 147 23.38 4.22 -16.64
N TYR A 148 24.65 3.79 -16.63
CA TYR A 148 25.02 2.52 -15.99
C TYR A 148 24.83 2.54 -14.46
N ASN A 149 25.04 3.67 -13.80
CA ASN A 149 24.72 3.80 -12.37
C ASN A 149 23.23 3.58 -12.10
N MET A 150 22.34 4.15 -12.93
CA MET A 150 20.90 3.96 -12.78
C MET A 150 20.48 2.53 -13.04
N ILE A 151 21.02 1.87 -14.05
CA ILE A 151 20.75 0.45 -14.33
C ILE A 151 21.24 -0.44 -13.17
N SER A 152 22.44 -0.21 -12.66
CA SER A 152 22.95 -0.94 -11.50
C SER A 152 22.04 -0.81 -10.29
N LYS A 153 21.59 0.40 -10.00
CA LYS A 153 20.61 0.65 -8.92
C LYS A 153 19.28 -0.03 -9.15
N ALA A 154 18.79 -0.06 -10.40
CA ALA A 154 17.55 -0.75 -10.72
C ALA A 154 17.63 -2.27 -10.47
N VAL A 155 18.77 -2.89 -10.72
CA VAL A 155 18.99 -4.33 -10.49
C VAL A 155 19.00 -4.67 -8.99
N GLU A 156 19.44 -3.75 -8.12
CA GLU A 156 19.43 -3.96 -6.66
C GLU A 156 18.02 -4.28 -6.10
N VAL A 157 16.95 -3.91 -6.80
CA VAL A 157 15.57 -4.19 -6.35
C VAL A 157 15.29 -5.68 -6.17
N GLU A 158 15.94 -6.54 -6.96
CA GLU A 158 15.79 -8.00 -6.84
C GLU A 158 16.24 -8.47 -5.44
N GLU A 159 17.43 -8.06 -5.01
CA GLU A 159 17.95 -8.39 -3.68
C GLU A 159 17.05 -7.85 -2.57
N VAL A 160 16.56 -6.62 -2.71
CA VAL A 160 15.66 -6.01 -1.74
C VAL A 160 14.36 -6.82 -1.61
N ILE A 161 13.76 -7.22 -2.73
CA ILE A 161 12.55 -8.05 -2.73
C ILE A 161 12.82 -9.41 -2.08
N GLU A 162 13.89 -10.10 -2.46
CA GLU A 162 14.22 -11.43 -1.93
C GLU A 162 14.44 -11.41 -0.42
N ASN A 163 15.09 -10.37 0.11
CA ASN A 163 15.33 -10.24 1.55
C ASN A 163 14.03 -9.95 2.32
N HIS A 164 13.15 -9.06 1.81
CA HIS A 164 11.83 -8.84 2.42
C HIS A 164 10.98 -10.10 2.36
N LYS A 165 10.97 -10.78 1.20
CA LYS A 165 10.28 -12.05 1.00
C LYS A 165 10.76 -13.11 1.99
N ALA A 166 12.07 -13.27 2.17
CA ALA A 166 12.63 -14.23 3.12
C ALA A 166 12.16 -14.00 4.57
N ILE A 167 11.97 -12.73 4.96
CA ILE A 167 11.38 -12.40 6.26
C ILE A 167 9.92 -12.84 6.29
N MET A 168 9.13 -12.51 5.27
CA MET A 168 7.71 -12.89 5.20
C MET A 168 7.54 -14.40 5.23
N ASP A 169 8.33 -15.14 4.45
CA ASP A 169 8.31 -16.62 4.41
C ASP A 169 8.64 -17.26 5.76
N ALA A 170 9.47 -16.62 6.58
CA ALA A 170 9.79 -17.12 7.92
C ALA A 170 8.60 -17.05 8.89
N TYR A 171 7.67 -16.12 8.69
CA TYR A 171 6.46 -15.96 9.50
C TYR A 171 5.25 -16.67 8.89
N ASP A 172 5.16 -16.71 7.57
CA ASP A 172 4.04 -17.33 6.82
C ASP A 172 4.55 -18.17 5.64
N PRO A 173 5.07 -19.37 5.89
CA PRO A 173 5.66 -20.21 4.84
C PRO A 173 4.63 -20.81 3.88
N LYS A 174 3.33 -20.53 4.05
CA LYS A 174 2.25 -21.12 3.25
C LYS A 174 1.61 -20.16 2.26
N LYS A 175 1.93 -18.88 2.34
CA LYS A 175 1.42 -17.85 1.41
C LYS A 175 2.41 -17.49 0.31
#